data_f229c8a0d7c808c7b94abddd19da136e
#
_entry.id   f229c8a0d7c808c7b94abddd19da136e
#
_cell.length_a   1.000
_cell.length_b   1.000
_cell.length_c   1.000
_cell.angle_alpha   90.00
_cell.angle_beta   90.00
_cell.angle_gamma   90.00
#
_symmetry.space_group_name_H-M   'P 1'
#
loop_
_entity.id
_entity.type
_entity.pdbx_description
1 polymer ?
#
loop_
_entity_poly.entity_id
_entity_poly.type
_entity_poly.pdbx_seq_one_letter_code
_entity_poly.pdbx_strand_id
1 'polypeptide(L)'
;MLSLLFVGIQACASSPDPSELVEPAEVQGDEAFLDELQRRCFLFLYEQADPNTGLVADRAPADGSEKFDVASIASTGYALAALCVADERGWISHEQAYERTLTTLRFLWEDMPHERGFYYHFVDMKTGARVWNCELSSIDTGLLLAGVLTARQYYKGTEVEELATKIYERVDWPWMRGPGKTLTMGWTPENGFLNATWDGYSEHTIIYLMGLGSGKHALPVEAWKIWKREPVLTYDGMTFLACPPLFTHQFSHAFVDYRGLRDDFANYYRNSVLATKAHRAMCIKLGKRFPHYSEDLWGITASDYAGGYTAWGGPPATGNIDGTVVPCAAAGSIPFMPEECIHTLKYMKKTFGERVWKKYGFVDAFNPQTGYTADHVIGIDVGITLLMIENYRTGMVWKQFMANPEIKAAMKRAGFRDEGAVKDANSSVFGLESVKAEQLSAGWNKGNRTAKVRPMTHGWEQADWHAVTVEDALEKGQPRSDNKASARFAFAWDAQALHVVVRVTDGAVVNTNEAGRLFEQDCVELYLDPQGDGLVWGDREDCQFGFAVTDKAYEWFGNRHVSIEQTVRPTDDGYEVRAAIPWGVIGVTPEAGQTMQASVAVHSTNDRGDSSMKLNWRYHEQAGRVTLGELVLE
;
A
#
# COMPACT_ATOMS: atom_id res chain seq x y z
N MET A 1 4.34 -1.41 75.62
CA MET A 1 4.93 -0.88 74.40
C MET A 1 4.92 -2.02 73.38
N LEU A 2 3.87 -2.09 72.58
CA LEU A 2 3.73 -3.04 71.47
C LEU A 2 4.00 -2.29 70.16
N SER A 3 5.08 -2.65 69.48
CA SER A 3 5.39 -2.18 68.13
C SER A 3 4.62 -3.03 67.13
N LEU A 4 3.68 -2.42 66.43
CA LEU A 4 3.03 -3.00 65.26
C LEU A 4 3.94 -2.79 64.02
N LEU A 5 4.50 -3.88 63.48
CA LEU A 5 5.08 -3.92 62.14
C LEU A 5 3.95 -3.99 61.13
N PHE A 6 3.80 -2.97 60.30
CA PHE A 6 3.04 -3.04 59.06
C PHE A 6 3.91 -3.70 57.98
N VAL A 7 3.57 -4.92 57.61
CA VAL A 7 4.10 -5.57 56.39
C VAL A 7 3.18 -5.16 55.26
N GLY A 8 3.67 -4.28 54.41
CA GLY A 8 3.01 -3.95 53.15
C GLY A 8 3.14 -5.15 52.21
N ILE A 9 2.03 -5.80 51.92
CA ILE A 9 1.93 -6.79 50.85
C ILE A 9 1.78 -5.99 49.55
N GLN A 10 2.86 -5.86 48.81
CA GLN A 10 2.81 -5.47 47.41
C GLN A 10 2.20 -6.66 46.63
N ALA A 11 0.93 -6.54 46.26
CA ALA A 11 0.29 -7.46 45.37
C ALA A 11 0.88 -7.25 43.95
N CYS A 12 1.77 -8.14 43.53
CA CYS A 12 2.07 -8.29 42.12
C CYS A 12 0.74 -8.63 41.42
N ALA A 13 0.26 -7.71 40.58
CA ALA A 13 -0.84 -7.99 39.66
C ALA A 13 -0.36 -9.10 38.69
N SER A 14 -0.79 -10.33 38.94
CA SER A 14 -0.61 -11.44 38.01
C SER A 14 -1.39 -11.12 36.75
N SER A 15 -0.78 -11.31 35.58
CA SER A 15 -1.49 -11.29 34.30
C SER A 15 -2.73 -12.18 34.41
N PRO A 16 -3.92 -11.73 33.97
CA PRO A 16 -5.11 -12.55 34.05
C PRO A 16 -4.91 -13.85 33.27
N ASP A 17 -5.38 -14.96 33.86
CA ASP A 17 -5.39 -16.25 33.22
C ASP A 17 -6.24 -16.17 31.93
N PRO A 18 -5.77 -16.70 30.79
CA PRO A 18 -6.59 -16.80 29.56
C PRO A 18 -7.95 -17.47 29.76
N SER A 19 -8.09 -18.28 30.82
CA SER A 19 -9.37 -18.87 31.22
C SER A 19 -10.39 -17.89 31.82
N GLU A 20 -9.99 -16.65 32.15
CA GLU A 20 -10.87 -15.61 32.69
C GLU A 20 -11.65 -14.82 31.61
N LEU A 21 -11.37 -15.08 30.32
CA LEU A 21 -12.17 -14.50 29.24
C LEU A 21 -13.56 -15.12 29.22
N VAL A 22 -14.59 -14.29 29.34
CA VAL A 22 -15.99 -14.76 29.31
C VAL A 22 -16.28 -15.40 27.95
N GLU A 23 -16.72 -16.66 27.93
CA GLU A 23 -17.15 -17.32 26.71
C GLU A 23 -18.43 -16.68 26.15
N PRO A 24 -18.52 -16.41 24.83
CA PRO A 24 -19.72 -15.85 24.23
C PRO A 24 -20.86 -16.88 24.26
N ALA A 25 -22.11 -16.40 24.44
CA ALA A 25 -23.28 -17.19 24.17
C ALA A 25 -23.26 -17.69 22.71
N GLU A 26 -23.78 -18.90 22.45
CA GLU A 26 -23.88 -19.44 21.09
C GLU A 26 -24.69 -18.49 20.18
N VAL A 27 -24.00 -17.72 19.36
CA VAL A 27 -24.55 -16.89 18.30
C VAL A 27 -24.40 -17.65 16.99
N GLN A 28 -25.46 -17.77 16.21
CA GLN A 28 -25.42 -18.50 14.92
C GLN A 28 -25.07 -17.61 13.74
N GLY A 29 -24.34 -18.14 12.75
CA GLY A 29 -24.09 -17.49 11.46
C GLY A 29 -22.86 -16.57 11.42
N ASP A 30 -22.98 -15.45 10.69
CA ASP A 30 -21.86 -14.53 10.43
C ASP A 30 -21.44 -13.76 11.69
N GLU A 31 -22.40 -13.41 12.55
CA GLU A 31 -22.13 -12.73 13.83
C GLU A 31 -21.24 -13.58 14.77
N ALA A 32 -21.52 -14.88 14.86
CA ALA A 32 -20.68 -15.77 15.69
C ALA A 32 -19.24 -15.88 15.16
N PHE A 33 -19.10 -15.97 13.83
CA PHE A 33 -17.79 -15.99 13.18
C PHE A 33 -17.01 -14.69 13.42
N LEU A 34 -17.66 -13.55 13.25
CA LEU A 34 -17.06 -12.25 13.47
C LEU A 34 -16.67 -12.03 14.94
N ASP A 35 -17.51 -12.45 15.87
CA ASP A 35 -17.22 -12.38 17.31
C ASP A 35 -16.01 -13.25 17.67
N GLU A 36 -15.95 -14.49 17.19
CA GLU A 36 -14.82 -15.37 17.42
C GLU A 36 -13.53 -14.79 16.84
N LEU A 37 -13.56 -14.26 15.59
CA LEU A 37 -12.39 -13.66 14.96
C LEU A 37 -11.91 -12.43 15.75
N GLN A 38 -12.81 -11.53 16.14
CA GLN A 38 -12.45 -10.36 16.95
C GLN A 38 -11.83 -10.74 18.29
N ARG A 39 -12.41 -11.72 19.01
CA ARG A 39 -11.86 -12.18 20.29
C ARG A 39 -10.46 -12.76 20.13
N ARG A 40 -10.20 -13.54 19.07
CA ARG A 40 -8.88 -14.09 18.79
C ARG A 40 -7.87 -12.99 18.47
N CYS A 41 -8.26 -11.98 17.70
CA CYS A 41 -7.42 -10.80 17.45
C CYS A 41 -7.14 -10.02 18.76
N PHE A 42 -8.16 -9.87 19.62
CA PHE A 42 -8.00 -9.25 20.92
C PHE A 42 -7.01 -10.02 21.81
N LEU A 43 -7.05 -11.34 21.81
CA LEU A 43 -6.09 -12.16 22.56
C LEU A 43 -4.64 -11.82 22.24
N PHE A 44 -4.32 -11.63 20.96
CA PHE A 44 -2.97 -11.18 20.58
C PHE A 44 -2.65 -9.83 21.22
N LEU A 45 -3.49 -8.82 21.00
CA LEU A 45 -3.26 -7.47 21.47
C LEU A 45 -3.16 -7.36 23.00
N TYR A 46 -3.78 -8.30 23.71
CA TYR A 46 -3.80 -8.35 25.17
C TYR A 46 -2.65 -9.18 25.75
N GLU A 47 -2.43 -10.40 25.23
CA GLU A 47 -1.40 -11.33 25.74
C GLU A 47 0.02 -10.97 25.30
N GLN A 48 0.17 -10.41 24.08
CA GLN A 48 1.45 -10.00 23.52
C GLN A 48 1.81 -8.53 23.88
N ALA A 49 1.14 -7.98 24.88
CA ALA A 49 1.52 -6.72 25.50
C ALA A 49 2.44 -6.95 26.72
N ASP A 50 3.38 -6.01 26.96
CA ASP A 50 4.14 -6.00 28.20
C ASP A 50 3.24 -5.48 29.35
N PRO A 51 3.17 -6.16 30.50
CA PRO A 51 2.27 -5.77 31.59
C PRO A 51 2.65 -4.44 32.27
N ASN A 52 3.90 -3.99 32.19
CA ASN A 52 4.39 -2.80 32.86
C ASN A 52 4.37 -1.57 31.95
N THR A 53 4.61 -1.71 30.66
CA THR A 53 4.63 -0.62 29.69
C THR A 53 3.35 -0.51 28.88
N GLY A 54 2.60 -1.64 28.73
CA GLY A 54 1.43 -1.74 27.85
C GLY A 54 1.78 -1.74 26.37
N LEU A 55 3.07 -1.70 26.00
CA LEU A 55 3.51 -1.79 24.61
C LEU A 55 3.20 -3.17 24.03
N VAL A 56 2.73 -3.21 22.79
CA VAL A 56 2.29 -4.44 22.11
C VAL A 56 3.30 -4.86 21.06
N ALA A 57 3.59 -6.15 21.04
CA ALA A 57 4.53 -6.75 20.10
C ALA A 57 4.17 -6.42 18.64
N ASP A 58 5.21 -6.21 17.81
CA ASP A 58 5.05 -6.13 16.37
C ASP A 58 4.42 -7.40 15.80
N ARG A 59 4.93 -8.54 16.21
CA ARG A 59 4.50 -9.87 15.80
C ARG A 59 4.68 -10.90 16.91
N ALA A 60 4.04 -12.04 16.77
CA ALA A 60 4.29 -13.20 17.61
C ALA A 60 3.92 -14.50 16.88
N PRO A 61 4.44 -15.68 17.33
CA PRO A 61 3.99 -16.96 16.81
C PRO A 61 2.47 -17.09 16.89
N ALA A 62 1.86 -17.57 15.82
CA ALA A 62 0.41 -17.66 15.68
C ALA A 62 -0.25 -18.61 16.70
N ASP A 63 0.51 -19.53 17.28
CA ASP A 63 0.08 -20.43 18.35
C ASP A 63 0.27 -19.84 19.76
N GLY A 64 0.92 -18.66 19.86
CA GLY A 64 1.20 -18.00 21.13
C GLY A 64 2.26 -18.65 21.98
N SER A 65 3.13 -19.48 21.40
CA SER A 65 4.17 -20.24 22.12
C SER A 65 5.25 -19.37 22.72
N GLU A 66 5.52 -18.20 22.16
CA GLU A 66 6.59 -17.30 22.59
C GLU A 66 6.08 -15.84 22.62
N LYS A 67 6.80 -15.00 23.37
CA LYS A 67 6.64 -13.54 23.35
C LYS A 67 7.76 -12.91 22.54
N PHE A 68 7.42 -11.86 21.81
CA PHE A 68 8.36 -11.07 21.03
C PHE A 68 8.80 -9.84 21.83
N ASP A 69 10.08 -9.46 21.78
CA ASP A 69 10.62 -8.37 22.59
C ASP A 69 10.58 -6.99 21.92
N VAL A 70 10.12 -6.93 20.66
CA VAL A 70 10.00 -5.68 19.89
C VAL A 70 8.54 -5.31 19.74
N ALA A 71 8.20 -4.11 20.18
CA ALA A 71 6.88 -3.52 20.01
C ALA A 71 6.78 -2.68 18.74
N SER A 72 5.59 -2.70 18.13
CA SER A 72 5.14 -1.69 17.18
C SER A 72 4.25 -0.66 17.90
N ILE A 73 4.55 0.62 17.74
CA ILE A 73 3.73 1.68 18.34
C ILE A 73 2.34 1.72 17.70
N ALA A 74 2.19 1.39 16.42
CA ALA A 74 0.89 1.27 15.76
C ALA A 74 0.06 0.12 16.36
N SER A 75 0.66 -1.07 16.57
CA SER A 75 0.00 -2.18 17.26
C SER A 75 -0.49 -1.77 18.65
N THR A 76 0.30 -0.98 19.37
CA THR A 76 -0.10 -0.42 20.68
C THR A 76 -1.29 0.53 20.55
N GLY A 77 -1.35 1.34 19.50
CA GLY A 77 -2.51 2.20 19.21
C GLY A 77 -3.78 1.40 18.93
N TYR A 78 -3.68 0.37 18.11
CA TYR A 78 -4.81 -0.56 17.87
C TYR A 78 -5.24 -1.25 19.17
N ALA A 79 -4.30 -1.65 20.02
CA ALA A 79 -4.62 -2.29 21.30
C ALA A 79 -5.38 -1.36 22.26
N LEU A 80 -5.01 -0.07 22.33
CA LEU A 80 -5.76 0.92 23.15
C LEU A 80 -7.23 1.02 22.71
N ALA A 81 -7.50 1.03 21.42
CA ALA A 81 -8.87 1.00 20.91
C ALA A 81 -9.55 -0.37 21.16
N ALA A 82 -8.81 -1.47 21.01
CA ALA A 82 -9.31 -2.82 21.23
C ALA A 82 -9.65 -3.08 22.71
N LEU A 83 -8.95 -2.46 23.67
CA LEU A 83 -9.31 -2.51 25.10
C LEU A 83 -10.68 -1.89 25.35
N CYS A 84 -11.01 -0.78 24.69
CA CYS A 84 -12.34 -0.18 24.76
C CYS A 84 -13.43 -1.11 24.18
N VAL A 85 -13.11 -1.80 23.08
CA VAL A 85 -14.02 -2.80 22.48
C VAL A 85 -14.22 -3.98 23.41
N ALA A 86 -13.15 -4.49 24.02
CA ALA A 86 -13.19 -5.64 24.93
C ALA A 86 -13.99 -5.34 26.19
N ASP A 87 -13.89 -4.14 26.73
CA ASP A 87 -14.69 -3.64 27.84
C ASP A 87 -16.19 -3.58 27.45
N GLU A 88 -16.53 -2.92 26.35
CA GLU A 88 -17.91 -2.80 25.86
C GLU A 88 -18.58 -4.16 25.59
N ARG A 89 -17.78 -5.14 25.10
CA ARG A 89 -18.25 -6.49 24.83
C ARG A 89 -18.19 -7.44 26.03
N GLY A 90 -17.63 -7.00 27.16
CA GLY A 90 -17.46 -7.81 28.36
C GLY A 90 -16.50 -8.98 28.18
N TRP A 91 -15.50 -8.88 27.30
CA TRP A 91 -14.46 -9.91 27.16
C TRP A 91 -13.48 -9.89 28.32
N ILE A 92 -13.26 -8.74 28.90
CA ILE A 92 -12.53 -8.50 30.16
C ILE A 92 -13.35 -7.56 31.03
N SER A 93 -13.00 -7.45 32.33
CA SER A 93 -13.69 -6.50 33.21
C SER A 93 -13.33 -5.06 32.88
N HIS A 94 -14.24 -4.13 33.19
CA HIS A 94 -13.99 -2.68 33.05
C HIS A 94 -12.69 -2.26 33.77
N GLU A 95 -12.47 -2.77 34.97
CA GLU A 95 -11.27 -2.49 35.75
C GLU A 95 -10.00 -2.97 35.03
N GLN A 96 -9.99 -4.18 34.48
CA GLN A 96 -8.87 -4.72 33.72
C GLN A 96 -8.57 -3.88 32.46
N ALA A 97 -9.60 -3.50 31.71
CA ALA A 97 -9.47 -2.65 30.53
C ALA A 97 -8.94 -1.25 30.89
N TYR A 98 -9.50 -0.65 31.92
CA TYR A 98 -9.10 0.66 32.42
C TYR A 98 -7.65 0.68 32.90
N GLU A 99 -7.25 -0.23 33.80
CA GLU A 99 -5.90 -0.28 34.35
C GLU A 99 -4.84 -0.55 33.27
N ARG A 100 -5.13 -1.43 32.31
CA ARG A 100 -4.22 -1.66 31.18
C ARG A 100 -4.07 -0.41 30.32
N THR A 101 -5.15 0.29 30.02
CA THR A 101 -5.14 1.55 29.27
C THR A 101 -4.33 2.60 30.03
N LEU A 102 -4.56 2.74 31.33
CA LEU A 102 -3.88 3.71 32.17
C LEU A 102 -2.38 3.44 32.26
N THR A 103 -1.97 2.16 32.42
CA THR A 103 -0.55 1.76 32.40
C THR A 103 0.12 2.17 31.10
N THR A 104 -0.52 1.90 29.97
CA THR A 104 0.03 2.27 28.65
C THR A 104 0.19 3.79 28.53
N LEU A 105 -0.83 4.57 28.92
CA LEU A 105 -0.77 6.02 28.78
C LEU A 105 0.23 6.67 29.75
N ARG A 106 0.40 6.14 30.96
CA ARG A 106 1.42 6.60 31.90
C ARG A 106 2.82 6.38 31.32
N PHE A 107 3.10 5.17 30.81
CA PHE A 107 4.38 4.88 30.17
C PHE A 107 4.64 5.80 28.96
N LEU A 108 3.67 6.00 28.07
CA LEU A 108 3.80 6.90 26.91
C LEU A 108 4.07 8.35 27.33
N TRP A 109 3.52 8.80 28.45
CA TRP A 109 3.70 10.17 28.94
C TRP A 109 5.01 10.36 29.69
N GLU A 110 5.35 9.47 30.60
CA GLU A 110 6.41 9.64 31.59
C GLU A 110 7.76 9.11 31.12
N ASP A 111 7.78 7.93 30.49
CA ASP A 111 9.00 7.16 30.26
C ASP A 111 9.34 6.93 28.78
N MET A 112 8.36 6.94 27.88
CA MET A 112 8.56 6.60 26.48
C MET A 112 9.44 7.62 25.75
N PRO A 113 10.61 7.23 25.19
CA PRO A 113 11.47 8.13 24.41
C PRO A 113 10.75 8.70 23.19
N HIS A 114 10.87 10.01 22.99
CA HIS A 114 10.24 10.70 21.86
C HIS A 114 11.04 11.96 21.47
N GLU A 115 10.86 12.43 20.24
CA GLU A 115 11.28 13.76 19.82
C GLU A 115 10.07 14.55 19.34
N ARG A 116 9.83 15.72 19.95
CA ARG A 116 8.68 16.58 19.60
C ARG A 116 7.30 15.89 19.70
N GLY A 117 7.18 14.83 20.51
CA GLY A 117 5.96 14.04 20.65
C GLY A 117 5.80 12.91 19.63
N PHE A 118 6.70 12.77 18.66
CA PHE A 118 6.75 11.62 17.76
C PHE A 118 7.58 10.50 18.36
N TYR A 119 7.19 9.25 18.08
CA TYR A 119 7.80 8.06 18.63
C TYR A 119 8.48 7.24 17.55
N TYR A 120 9.46 6.43 17.94
CA TYR A 120 10.11 5.47 17.05
C TYR A 120 9.15 4.38 16.65
N HIS A 121 9.21 3.98 15.39
CA HIS A 121 8.33 2.98 14.77
C HIS A 121 8.36 1.66 15.55
N PHE A 122 9.56 1.14 15.80
CA PHE A 122 9.80 -0.08 16.56
C PHE A 122 10.65 0.21 17.78
N VAL A 123 10.23 -0.37 18.91
CA VAL A 123 10.86 -0.12 20.20
C VAL A 123 10.97 -1.40 21.03
N ASP A 124 11.91 -1.42 21.93
CA ASP A 124 12.02 -2.46 22.95
C ASP A 124 10.79 -2.40 23.87
N MET A 125 10.13 -3.54 24.08
CA MET A 125 8.86 -3.61 24.81
C MET A 125 8.94 -3.18 26.27
N LYS A 126 10.10 -3.30 26.91
CA LYS A 126 10.28 -3.02 28.34
C LYS A 126 10.69 -1.57 28.61
N THR A 127 11.45 -0.99 27.70
CA THR A 127 12.11 0.31 27.91
C THR A 127 11.62 1.40 26.97
N GLY A 128 10.92 1.04 25.87
CA GLY A 128 10.56 1.97 24.81
C GLY A 128 11.75 2.46 23.97
N ALA A 129 12.96 1.91 24.20
CA ALA A 129 14.14 2.30 23.45
C ALA A 129 14.02 1.91 21.97
N ARG A 130 14.52 2.78 21.09
CA ARG A 130 14.57 2.56 19.64
C ARG A 130 15.29 1.24 19.29
N VAL A 131 14.70 0.43 18.42
CA VAL A 131 15.33 -0.77 17.85
C VAL A 131 15.50 -0.64 16.35
N TRP A 132 16.38 -1.47 15.75
CA TRP A 132 16.63 -1.56 14.29
C TRP A 132 16.99 -0.24 13.59
N ASN A 133 17.45 0.77 14.34
CA ASN A 133 17.72 2.11 13.83
C ASN A 133 16.55 2.73 13.04
N CYS A 134 15.31 2.35 13.38
CA CYS A 134 14.12 2.85 12.72
C CYS A 134 13.94 4.35 12.91
N GLU A 135 13.11 4.96 12.09
CA GLU A 135 12.72 6.37 12.17
C GLU A 135 11.75 6.63 13.33
N LEU A 136 11.65 7.88 13.74
CA LEU A 136 10.43 8.42 14.32
C LEU A 136 9.39 8.45 13.21
N SER A 137 8.39 7.62 13.31
CA SER A 137 7.37 7.49 12.26
C SER A 137 6.23 8.47 12.47
N SER A 138 5.87 9.21 11.44
CA SER A 138 4.70 10.10 11.49
C SER A 138 3.38 9.34 11.44
N ILE A 139 3.29 8.28 10.62
CA ILE A 139 2.05 7.51 10.48
C ILE A 139 1.80 6.59 11.67
N ASP A 140 2.83 5.88 12.14
CA ASP A 140 2.67 4.97 13.28
C ASP A 140 2.40 5.74 14.58
N THR A 141 3.05 6.91 14.77
CA THR A 141 2.66 7.85 15.83
C THR A 141 1.20 8.27 15.68
N GLY A 142 0.73 8.51 14.45
CA GLY A 142 -0.66 8.83 14.18
C GLY A 142 -1.62 7.71 14.57
N LEU A 143 -1.30 6.45 14.22
CA LEU A 143 -2.12 5.30 14.60
C LEU A 143 -2.11 5.06 16.12
N LEU A 144 -0.96 5.26 16.78
CA LEU A 144 -0.88 5.26 18.25
C LEU A 144 -1.82 6.30 18.85
N LEU A 145 -1.74 7.55 18.38
CA LEU A 145 -2.58 8.64 18.86
C LEU A 145 -4.07 8.43 18.58
N ALA A 146 -4.41 7.74 17.51
CA ALA A 146 -5.80 7.40 17.21
C ALA A 146 -6.39 6.45 18.28
N GLY A 147 -5.61 5.47 18.74
CA GLY A 147 -5.97 4.65 19.89
C GLY A 147 -6.08 5.46 21.18
N VAL A 148 -5.10 6.33 21.44
CA VAL A 148 -5.10 7.26 22.60
C VAL A 148 -6.37 8.13 22.61
N LEU A 149 -6.74 8.72 21.48
CA LEU A 149 -7.93 9.57 21.36
C LEU A 149 -9.24 8.77 21.45
N THR A 150 -9.25 7.51 21.01
CA THR A 150 -10.39 6.61 21.19
C THR A 150 -10.59 6.31 22.67
N ALA A 151 -9.53 5.93 23.39
CA ALA A 151 -9.57 5.68 24.84
C ALA A 151 -9.94 6.94 25.62
N ARG A 152 -9.47 8.13 25.21
CA ARG A 152 -9.82 9.43 25.81
C ARG A 152 -11.34 9.64 25.89
N GLN A 153 -12.03 9.34 24.82
CA GLN A 153 -13.49 9.54 24.78
C GLN A 153 -14.24 8.44 25.50
N TYR A 154 -13.73 7.20 25.44
CA TYR A 154 -14.35 6.07 26.12
C TYR A 154 -14.29 6.21 27.64
N TYR A 155 -13.12 6.56 28.18
CA TYR A 155 -12.89 6.79 29.63
C TYR A 155 -12.96 8.26 30.03
N LYS A 156 -13.90 9.01 29.45
CA LYS A 156 -14.06 10.44 29.73
C LYS A 156 -14.31 10.72 31.22
N GLY A 157 -13.73 11.78 31.74
CA GLY A 157 -13.83 12.19 33.15
C GLY A 157 -12.88 11.46 34.10
N THR A 158 -11.88 10.73 33.56
CA THR A 158 -10.89 9.98 34.33
C THR A 158 -9.47 10.43 34.03
N GLU A 159 -8.47 9.87 34.73
CA GLU A 159 -7.04 10.12 34.47
C GLU A 159 -6.62 9.76 33.02
N VAL A 160 -7.30 8.79 32.40
CA VAL A 160 -7.07 8.43 30.98
C VAL A 160 -7.35 9.64 30.08
N GLU A 161 -8.42 10.41 30.29
CA GLU A 161 -8.71 11.62 29.51
C GLU A 161 -7.60 12.66 29.66
N GLU A 162 -7.09 12.87 30.87
CA GLU A 162 -6.02 13.85 31.15
C GLU A 162 -4.71 13.48 30.47
N LEU A 163 -4.26 12.22 30.62
CA LEU A 163 -3.02 11.73 30.01
C LEU A 163 -3.11 11.71 28.49
N ALA A 164 -4.21 11.21 27.94
CA ALA A 164 -4.43 11.17 26.49
C ALA A 164 -4.39 12.57 25.87
N THR A 165 -4.97 13.57 26.56
CA THR A 165 -4.92 14.97 26.13
C THR A 165 -3.48 15.50 26.12
N LYS A 166 -2.71 15.26 27.20
CA LYS A 166 -1.31 15.68 27.29
C LYS A 166 -0.44 15.04 26.20
N ILE A 167 -0.62 13.74 25.94
CA ILE A 167 0.12 12.99 24.91
C ILE A 167 -0.18 13.57 23.52
N TYR A 168 -1.45 13.80 23.20
CA TYR A 168 -1.85 14.37 21.92
C TYR A 168 -1.33 15.81 21.72
N GLU A 169 -1.45 16.68 22.74
CA GLU A 169 -1.02 18.08 22.66
C GLU A 169 0.51 18.25 22.60
N ARG A 170 1.27 17.21 22.99
CA ARG A 170 2.73 17.21 22.92
C ARG A 170 3.27 17.18 21.51
N VAL A 171 2.50 16.66 20.54
CA VAL A 171 2.96 16.40 19.17
C VAL A 171 3.10 17.69 18.36
N ASP A 172 4.31 17.99 17.93
CA ASP A 172 4.65 19.16 17.09
C ASP A 172 4.48 18.81 15.58
N TRP A 173 3.25 18.82 15.09
CA TRP A 173 2.93 18.52 13.71
C TRP A 173 3.66 19.40 12.68
N PRO A 174 3.76 20.75 12.88
CA PRO A 174 4.56 21.59 12.01
C PRO A 174 6.03 21.18 11.89
N TRP A 175 6.64 20.69 12.97
CA TRP A 175 8.03 20.21 12.94
C TRP A 175 8.19 19.01 11.98
N MET A 176 7.26 18.07 11.96
CA MET A 176 7.32 16.87 11.10
C MET A 176 7.18 17.20 9.60
N ARG A 177 6.89 18.44 9.22
CA ARG A 177 6.98 18.87 7.82
C ARG A 177 8.42 19.02 7.33
N GLY A 178 9.37 19.13 8.25
CA GLY A 178 10.76 19.42 7.89
C GLY A 178 10.87 20.71 7.09
N PRO A 179 11.74 20.75 6.08
CA PRO A 179 11.89 21.91 5.20
C PRO A 179 10.77 22.05 4.15
N GLY A 180 9.88 21.04 4.07
CA GLY A 180 8.82 20.94 3.05
C GLY A 180 7.48 21.57 3.46
N LYS A 181 6.49 21.31 2.63
CA LYS A 181 5.10 21.75 2.85
C LYS A 181 4.17 20.62 3.31
N THR A 182 4.49 19.38 2.96
CA THR A 182 3.79 18.16 3.37
C THR A 182 4.50 17.53 4.56
N LEU A 183 3.81 16.66 5.29
CA LEU A 183 4.43 15.88 6.36
C LEU A 183 5.45 14.91 5.75
N THR A 184 6.61 14.76 6.40
CA THR A 184 7.58 13.71 6.07
C THR A 184 7.11 12.38 6.65
N MET A 185 7.55 11.27 6.06
CA MET A 185 7.24 9.95 6.61
C MET A 185 7.91 9.69 7.96
N GLY A 186 9.04 10.38 8.23
CA GLY A 186 9.70 10.27 9.52
C GLY A 186 10.97 11.11 9.65
N TRP A 187 11.65 10.88 10.77
CA TRP A 187 12.91 11.54 11.11
C TRP A 187 13.84 10.56 11.84
N THR A 188 15.14 10.68 11.60
CA THR A 188 16.16 9.91 12.33
C THR A 188 17.20 10.84 12.94
N PRO A 189 17.78 10.51 14.10
CA PRO A 189 18.83 11.34 14.71
C PRO A 189 20.09 11.42 13.85
N GLU A 190 20.35 10.42 13.02
CA GLU A 190 21.54 10.34 12.17
C GLU A 190 21.42 11.18 10.88
N ASN A 191 20.22 11.21 10.28
CA ASN A 191 20.06 11.76 8.93
C ASN A 191 19.01 12.89 8.87
N GLY A 192 18.32 13.20 9.97
CA GLY A 192 17.23 14.18 9.98
C GLY A 192 15.95 13.65 9.32
N PHE A 193 15.21 14.53 8.66
CA PHE A 193 13.95 14.17 8.01
C PHE A 193 14.17 13.25 6.81
N LEU A 194 13.31 12.24 6.68
CA LEU A 194 13.29 11.37 5.51
C LEU A 194 12.91 12.18 4.27
N ASN A 195 13.46 11.80 3.11
CA ASN A 195 13.10 12.41 1.83
C ASN A 195 11.67 12.05 1.39
N ALA A 196 11.16 10.91 1.85
CA ALA A 196 9.80 10.48 1.58
C ALA A 196 8.79 11.33 2.35
N THR A 197 7.75 11.76 1.67
CA THR A 197 6.71 12.65 2.21
C THR A 197 5.32 12.13 1.88
N TRP A 198 4.33 12.53 2.66
CA TRP A 198 2.92 12.25 2.44
C TRP A 198 2.32 13.30 1.48
N ASP A 199 2.76 13.29 0.22
CA ASP A 199 2.37 14.27 -0.80
C ASP A 199 1.43 13.73 -1.88
N GLY A 200 1.15 12.42 -1.90
CA GLY A 200 0.14 11.75 -2.71
C GLY A 200 -0.89 11.02 -1.85
N TYR A 201 -1.97 10.52 -2.43
CA TYR A 201 -2.98 9.75 -1.69
C TYR A 201 -2.38 8.46 -1.10
N SER A 202 -2.63 8.23 0.18
CA SER A 202 -2.26 7.01 0.92
C SER A 202 -3.06 6.93 2.23
N GLU A 203 -2.63 6.13 3.20
CA GLU A 203 -3.25 5.95 4.52
C GLU A 203 -3.16 7.17 5.44
N HIS A 204 -2.45 8.21 5.06
CA HIS A 204 -2.05 9.34 5.90
C HIS A 204 -3.15 10.36 6.24
N THR A 205 -4.36 10.21 5.72
CA THR A 205 -5.41 11.23 5.96
C THR A 205 -5.67 11.50 7.43
N ILE A 206 -5.54 10.47 8.28
CA ILE A 206 -5.71 10.56 9.73
C ILE A 206 -4.69 11.51 10.40
N ILE A 207 -3.40 11.46 10.00
CA ILE A 207 -2.38 12.32 10.60
C ILE A 207 -2.56 13.80 10.21
N TYR A 208 -2.99 14.06 8.99
CA TYR A 208 -3.35 15.43 8.60
C TYR A 208 -4.56 15.95 9.37
N LEU A 209 -5.59 15.13 9.60
CA LEU A 209 -6.75 15.53 10.42
C LEU A 209 -6.33 15.80 11.86
N MET A 210 -5.55 14.93 12.48
CA MET A 210 -5.05 15.19 13.84
C MET A 210 -4.18 16.44 13.90
N GLY A 211 -3.29 16.63 12.92
CA GLY A 211 -2.47 17.82 12.83
C GLY A 211 -3.28 19.10 12.64
N LEU A 212 -4.32 19.09 11.80
CA LEU A 212 -5.24 20.21 11.61
C LEU A 212 -6.04 20.53 12.89
N GLY A 213 -6.41 19.51 13.65
CA GLY A 213 -7.20 19.65 14.87
C GLY A 213 -6.40 20.07 16.09
N SER A 214 -5.08 19.94 16.07
CA SER A 214 -4.23 20.27 17.21
C SER A 214 -4.47 21.70 17.70
N GLY A 215 -4.66 21.85 19.01
CA GLY A 215 -4.83 23.17 19.63
C GLY A 215 -3.52 23.94 19.75
N LYS A 216 -2.43 23.23 20.07
CA LYS A 216 -1.13 23.83 20.38
C LYS A 216 -0.20 23.91 19.18
N HIS A 217 -0.18 22.85 18.38
CA HIS A 217 0.74 22.68 17.25
C HIS A 217 -0.05 22.34 15.96
N ALA A 218 -1.00 23.21 15.61
CA ALA A 218 -1.86 22.98 14.45
C ALA A 218 -1.10 23.10 13.13
N LEU A 219 -1.39 22.20 12.22
CA LEU A 219 -1.07 22.39 10.81
C LEU A 219 -1.91 23.53 10.22
N PRO A 220 -1.37 24.31 9.28
CA PRO A 220 -2.17 25.24 8.51
C PRO A 220 -3.18 24.48 7.61
N VAL A 221 -4.31 25.11 7.29
CA VAL A 221 -5.36 24.48 6.45
C VAL A 221 -4.84 24.09 5.08
N GLU A 222 -3.89 24.84 4.57
CA GLU A 222 -3.20 24.58 3.30
C GLU A 222 -2.50 23.20 3.30
N ALA A 223 -2.10 22.69 4.46
CA ALA A 223 -1.48 21.36 4.55
C ALA A 223 -2.44 20.24 4.09
N TRP A 224 -3.76 20.40 4.30
CA TRP A 224 -4.75 19.46 3.77
C TRP A 224 -4.90 19.55 2.25
N LYS A 225 -4.72 20.74 1.69
CA LYS A 225 -4.97 21.01 0.27
C LYS A 225 -3.79 20.71 -0.63
N ILE A 226 -2.58 20.66 -0.07
CA ILE A 226 -1.35 20.62 -0.86
C ILE A 226 -0.98 19.23 -1.33
N TRP A 227 -1.30 18.18 -0.57
CA TRP A 227 -1.05 16.83 -1.02
C TRP A 227 -2.03 16.44 -2.13
N LYS A 228 -1.52 15.69 -3.10
CA LYS A 228 -2.24 15.37 -4.32
C LYS A 228 -3.22 14.21 -4.09
N ARG A 229 -4.42 14.34 -4.67
CA ARG A 229 -5.37 13.22 -4.77
C ARG A 229 -5.09 12.43 -6.04
N GLU A 230 -3.91 11.83 -6.06
CA GLU A 230 -3.34 11.06 -7.17
C GLU A 230 -2.60 9.82 -6.61
N PRO A 231 -2.44 8.76 -7.43
CA PRO A 231 -2.95 8.61 -8.79
C PRO A 231 -4.43 8.26 -8.83
N VAL A 232 -5.09 8.66 -9.92
CA VAL A 232 -6.44 8.20 -10.25
C VAL A 232 -6.32 7.04 -11.23
N LEU A 233 -6.96 5.93 -10.91
CA LEU A 233 -6.93 4.72 -11.71
C LEU A 233 -8.35 4.34 -12.15
N THR A 234 -8.48 3.85 -13.37
CA THR A 234 -9.66 3.12 -13.80
C THR A 234 -9.29 1.65 -14.01
N TYR A 235 -9.94 0.76 -13.26
CA TYR A 235 -9.75 -0.68 -13.36
C TYR A 235 -11.11 -1.37 -13.33
N ASP A 236 -11.35 -2.27 -14.26
CA ASP A 236 -12.63 -2.99 -14.40
C ASP A 236 -13.86 -2.06 -14.34
N GLY A 237 -13.79 -0.92 -15.03
CA GLY A 237 -14.83 0.11 -15.05
C GLY A 237 -14.97 0.97 -13.80
N MET A 238 -14.14 0.76 -12.77
CA MET A 238 -14.14 1.51 -11.51
C MET A 238 -13.03 2.55 -11.50
N THR A 239 -13.39 3.82 -11.24
CA THR A 239 -12.41 4.93 -11.15
C THR A 239 -12.24 5.37 -9.72
N PHE A 240 -11.01 5.33 -9.20
CA PHE A 240 -10.69 5.60 -7.80
C PHE A 240 -9.26 6.16 -7.63
N LEU A 241 -8.98 6.73 -6.46
CA LEU A 241 -7.63 7.06 -6.03
C LEU A 241 -6.92 5.76 -5.65
N ALA A 242 -5.88 5.39 -6.37
CA ALA A 242 -5.16 4.16 -6.14
C ALA A 242 -3.94 4.40 -5.25
N CYS A 243 -3.69 3.48 -4.34
CA CYS A 243 -2.46 3.40 -3.57
C CYS A 243 -2.31 1.96 -3.04
N PRO A 244 -1.70 1.04 -3.81
CA PRO A 244 -1.39 -0.28 -3.30
C PRO A 244 -0.24 -0.20 -2.28
N PRO A 245 -0.21 -1.09 -1.26
CA PRO A 245 -1.13 -2.20 -0.98
C PRO A 245 -2.50 -1.78 -0.42
N LEU A 246 -3.43 -2.74 -0.30
CA LEU A 246 -4.82 -2.49 0.07
C LEU A 246 -5.00 -1.84 1.45
N PHE A 247 -4.09 -2.08 2.41
CA PHE A 247 -4.16 -1.48 3.75
C PHE A 247 -4.21 0.05 3.72
N THR A 248 -3.64 0.70 2.70
CA THR A 248 -3.67 2.17 2.56
C THR A 248 -5.07 2.73 2.46
N HIS A 249 -6.02 1.92 1.99
CA HIS A 249 -7.45 2.24 1.94
C HIS A 249 -8.20 1.89 3.23
N GLN A 250 -7.53 1.31 4.24
CA GLN A 250 -8.15 0.79 5.46
C GLN A 250 -7.73 1.56 6.72
N PHE A 251 -6.44 1.84 6.91
CA PHE A 251 -5.89 2.28 8.19
C PHE A 251 -6.51 3.57 8.74
N SER A 252 -6.65 4.62 7.92
CA SER A 252 -7.36 5.83 8.35
C SER A 252 -8.84 5.55 8.64
N HIS A 253 -9.47 4.62 7.91
CA HIS A 253 -10.87 4.25 8.10
C HIS A 253 -11.12 3.42 9.37
N ALA A 254 -10.10 2.86 10.00
CA ALA A 254 -10.25 2.20 11.29
C ALA A 254 -10.78 3.16 12.38
N PHE A 255 -10.44 4.44 12.25
CA PHE A 255 -10.75 5.47 13.25
C PHE A 255 -11.67 6.58 12.71
N VAL A 256 -11.47 7.00 11.46
CA VAL A 256 -12.25 8.11 10.87
C VAL A 256 -13.45 7.56 10.11
N ASP A 257 -14.64 7.97 10.51
CA ASP A 257 -15.89 7.66 9.79
C ASP A 257 -16.08 8.64 8.62
N TYR A 258 -15.74 8.20 7.42
CA TYR A 258 -15.93 8.97 6.19
C TYR A 258 -17.26 8.67 5.48
N ARG A 259 -18.13 7.84 6.04
CA ARG A 259 -19.40 7.45 5.42
C ARG A 259 -20.30 8.66 5.23
N GLY A 260 -20.78 8.84 3.99
CA GLY A 260 -21.64 9.97 3.62
C GLY A 260 -20.96 11.34 3.63
N LEU A 261 -19.63 11.38 3.81
CA LEU A 261 -18.85 12.61 3.85
C LEU A 261 -17.94 12.74 2.62
N ARG A 262 -17.77 13.99 2.20
CA ARG A 262 -16.75 14.36 1.22
C ARG A 262 -16.10 15.69 1.58
N ASP A 263 -14.87 15.89 1.13
CA ASP A 263 -14.23 17.21 1.07
C ASP A 263 -14.40 17.84 -0.35
N ASP A 264 -13.60 18.84 -0.67
CA ASP A 264 -13.60 19.46 -2.01
C ASP A 264 -13.00 18.54 -3.09
N PHE A 265 -12.30 17.50 -2.71
CA PHE A 265 -11.53 16.64 -3.60
C PHE A 265 -12.18 15.28 -3.83
N ALA A 266 -12.60 14.57 -2.77
CA ALA A 266 -13.07 13.21 -2.89
C ALA A 266 -14.06 12.79 -1.79
N ASN A 267 -14.81 11.70 -2.06
CA ASN A 267 -15.46 10.87 -1.05
C ASN A 267 -14.54 9.67 -0.76
N TYR A 268 -13.82 9.72 0.36
CA TYR A 268 -12.80 8.71 0.69
C TYR A 268 -13.40 7.35 1.04
N TYR A 269 -14.59 7.29 1.65
CA TYR A 269 -15.25 6.01 1.92
C TYR A 269 -15.61 5.30 0.61
N ARG A 270 -16.23 6.02 -0.31
CA ARG A 270 -16.54 5.47 -1.63
C ARG A 270 -15.29 5.07 -2.40
N ASN A 271 -14.22 5.84 -2.27
CA ASN A 271 -12.92 5.51 -2.84
C ASN A 271 -12.45 4.14 -2.37
N SER A 272 -12.48 3.88 -1.06
CA SER A 272 -12.04 2.62 -0.48
C SER A 272 -12.95 1.45 -0.86
N VAL A 273 -14.27 1.69 -1.03
CA VAL A 273 -15.20 0.69 -1.59
C VAL A 273 -14.79 0.31 -3.02
N LEU A 274 -14.53 1.29 -3.88
CA LEU A 274 -14.15 1.01 -5.27
C LEU A 274 -12.76 0.36 -5.36
N ALA A 275 -11.81 0.81 -4.56
CA ALA A 275 -10.48 0.20 -4.50
C ALA A 275 -10.54 -1.28 -4.04
N THR A 276 -11.37 -1.60 -3.04
CA THR A 276 -11.56 -2.98 -2.59
C THR A 276 -12.22 -3.85 -3.66
N LYS A 277 -13.24 -3.33 -4.36
CA LYS A 277 -13.87 -4.03 -5.49
C LYS A 277 -12.88 -4.30 -6.63
N ALA A 278 -12.09 -3.29 -6.98
CA ALA A 278 -11.06 -3.41 -8.00
C ALA A 278 -9.97 -4.43 -7.59
N HIS A 279 -9.57 -4.41 -6.31
CA HIS A 279 -8.63 -5.38 -5.76
C HIS A 279 -9.14 -6.82 -5.87
N ARG A 280 -10.40 -7.06 -5.47
CA ARG A 280 -11.03 -8.38 -5.63
C ARG A 280 -11.09 -8.81 -7.09
N ALA A 281 -11.49 -7.92 -8.00
CA ALA A 281 -11.52 -8.20 -9.44
C ALA A 281 -10.12 -8.55 -9.97
N MET A 282 -9.07 -7.85 -9.52
CA MET A 282 -7.69 -8.17 -9.87
C MET A 282 -7.30 -9.57 -9.36
N CYS A 283 -7.57 -9.91 -8.10
CA CYS A 283 -7.26 -11.25 -7.58
C CYS A 283 -7.97 -12.35 -8.39
N ILE A 284 -9.26 -12.19 -8.72
CA ILE A 284 -10.00 -13.14 -9.55
C ILE A 284 -9.35 -13.29 -10.93
N LYS A 285 -8.93 -12.18 -11.55
CA LYS A 285 -8.24 -12.20 -12.84
C LYS A 285 -6.90 -12.94 -12.75
N LEU A 286 -6.15 -12.72 -11.65
CA LEU A 286 -4.91 -13.45 -11.34
C LEU A 286 -5.14 -14.96 -11.12
N GLY A 287 -6.37 -15.41 -10.96
CA GLY A 287 -6.74 -16.83 -10.90
C GLY A 287 -6.32 -17.63 -12.14
N LYS A 288 -6.13 -16.98 -13.30
CA LYS A 288 -5.52 -17.62 -14.47
C LYS A 288 -4.09 -18.12 -14.19
N ARG A 289 -3.34 -17.38 -13.38
CA ARG A 289 -1.96 -17.69 -13.00
C ARG A 289 -1.88 -18.49 -11.70
N PHE A 290 -2.75 -18.14 -10.74
CA PHE A 290 -2.84 -18.74 -9.41
C PHE A 290 -4.25 -19.31 -9.24
N PRO A 291 -4.51 -20.57 -9.63
CA PRO A 291 -5.86 -21.12 -9.75
C PRO A 291 -6.70 -21.13 -8.48
N HIS A 292 -6.11 -20.87 -7.33
CA HIS A 292 -6.83 -20.74 -6.05
C HIS A 292 -7.46 -19.35 -5.86
N TYR A 293 -6.98 -18.30 -6.56
CA TYR A 293 -7.67 -17.01 -6.54
C TYR A 293 -8.99 -17.10 -7.31
N SER A 294 -10.07 -16.74 -6.65
CA SER A 294 -11.43 -16.89 -7.15
C SER A 294 -12.37 -15.90 -6.45
N GLU A 295 -13.65 -16.00 -6.73
CA GLU A 295 -14.68 -15.28 -5.97
C GLU A 295 -14.71 -15.66 -4.49
N ASP A 296 -14.32 -16.91 -4.16
CA ASP A 296 -14.29 -17.44 -2.82
C ASP A 296 -12.99 -17.15 -2.05
N LEU A 297 -11.87 -16.94 -2.75
CA LEU A 297 -10.55 -16.77 -2.15
C LEU A 297 -9.78 -15.65 -2.81
N TRP A 298 -9.60 -14.54 -2.11
CA TRP A 298 -8.90 -13.35 -2.57
C TRP A 298 -8.34 -12.53 -1.40
N GLY A 299 -7.47 -11.59 -1.69
CA GLY A 299 -6.92 -10.61 -0.75
C GLY A 299 -5.40 -10.66 -0.70
N ILE A 300 -4.79 -9.52 -1.07
CA ILE A 300 -3.35 -9.30 -1.04
C ILE A 300 -3.11 -7.93 -0.40
N THR A 301 -2.22 -7.88 0.58
CA THR A 301 -1.72 -6.63 1.16
C THR A 301 -0.31 -6.88 1.70
N ALA A 302 0.35 -5.88 2.30
CA ALA A 302 1.65 -6.08 2.92
C ALA A 302 1.61 -7.25 3.91
N SER A 303 2.56 -8.18 3.83
CA SER A 303 2.56 -9.41 4.62
C SER A 303 3.88 -10.17 4.57
N ASP A 304 3.98 -11.18 5.40
CA ASP A 304 5.02 -12.21 5.29
C ASP A 304 4.77 -13.09 4.03
N TYR A 305 5.83 -13.64 3.49
CA TYR A 305 5.81 -14.66 2.44
C TYR A 305 7.04 -15.59 2.62
N ALA A 306 7.17 -16.63 1.80
CA ALA A 306 8.26 -17.59 1.92
C ALA A 306 9.68 -16.98 1.87
N GLY A 307 9.83 -15.77 1.33
CA GLY A 307 11.10 -15.06 1.22
C GLY A 307 11.31 -13.94 2.24
N GLY A 308 10.38 -13.70 3.17
CA GLY A 308 10.47 -12.62 4.17
C GLY A 308 9.18 -11.81 4.29
N TYR A 309 9.27 -10.49 4.28
CA TYR A 309 8.14 -9.56 4.30
C TYR A 309 8.16 -8.65 3.06
N THR A 310 6.99 -8.36 2.49
CA THR A 310 6.88 -7.48 1.32
C THR A 310 5.57 -6.70 1.30
N ALA A 311 5.62 -5.50 0.71
CA ALA A 311 4.44 -4.67 0.46
C ALA A 311 3.98 -4.88 -0.98
N TRP A 312 3.02 -5.78 -1.19
CA TRP A 312 2.43 -6.12 -2.49
C TRP A 312 0.92 -5.95 -2.53
N GLY A 313 0.35 -5.90 -3.72
CA GLY A 313 -1.08 -5.74 -3.90
C GLY A 313 -1.46 -5.07 -5.22
N GLY A 314 -2.59 -4.43 -5.25
CA GLY A 314 -3.09 -3.74 -6.45
C GLY A 314 -4.58 -3.46 -6.41
N PRO A 315 -5.20 -3.02 -7.55
CA PRO A 315 -4.55 -2.51 -8.76
C PRO A 315 -3.96 -1.10 -8.57
N PRO A 316 -2.90 -0.77 -9.31
CA PRO A 316 -2.13 -1.68 -10.16
C PRO A 316 -1.37 -2.68 -9.29
N ALA A 317 -1.08 -3.86 -9.83
CA ALA A 317 -0.34 -4.86 -9.08
C ALA A 317 1.08 -4.36 -8.79
N THR A 318 1.52 -4.49 -7.55
CA THR A 318 2.84 -4.11 -7.07
C THR A 318 3.49 -5.26 -6.33
N GLY A 319 4.81 -5.33 -6.40
CA GLY A 319 5.58 -6.44 -5.85
C GLY A 319 5.49 -7.71 -6.73
N ASN A 320 6.28 -8.71 -6.38
CA ASN A 320 6.29 -9.99 -7.07
C ASN A 320 5.17 -10.90 -6.53
N ILE A 321 3.93 -10.67 -6.98
CA ILE A 321 2.78 -11.49 -6.56
C ILE A 321 3.04 -12.95 -6.90
N ASP A 322 3.05 -13.82 -5.89
CA ASP A 322 3.39 -15.24 -5.98
C ASP A 322 2.21 -16.19 -5.71
N GLY A 323 1.00 -15.63 -5.53
CA GLY A 323 -0.19 -16.38 -5.16
C GLY A 323 -0.43 -16.46 -3.64
N THR A 324 0.31 -15.71 -2.84
CA THR A 324 0.06 -15.61 -1.39
C THR A 324 -1.25 -14.90 -1.11
N VAL A 325 -2.02 -15.45 -0.18
CA VAL A 325 -3.30 -14.91 0.32
C VAL A 325 -3.07 -14.31 1.70
N VAL A 326 -3.61 -13.12 1.92
CA VAL A 326 -3.44 -12.35 3.15
C VAL A 326 -4.82 -12.06 3.78
N PRO A 327 -5.19 -12.74 4.87
CA PRO A 327 -6.53 -12.65 5.44
C PRO A 327 -6.94 -11.24 5.89
N CYS A 328 -6.00 -10.46 6.46
CA CYS A 328 -6.30 -9.10 6.92
C CYS A 328 -6.70 -8.15 5.77
N ALA A 329 -6.31 -8.43 4.52
CA ALA A 329 -6.75 -7.67 3.35
C ALA A 329 -8.27 -7.68 3.21
N ALA A 330 -8.90 -8.84 3.36
CA ALA A 330 -10.36 -8.97 3.35
C ALA A 330 -10.98 -8.50 4.68
N ALA A 331 -10.39 -8.87 5.82
CA ALA A 331 -10.92 -8.52 7.14
C ALA A 331 -10.96 -7.00 7.38
N GLY A 332 -9.88 -6.29 7.04
CA GLY A 332 -9.81 -4.82 7.09
C GLY A 332 -10.75 -4.11 6.11
N SER A 333 -11.29 -4.84 5.12
CA SER A 333 -12.22 -4.31 4.12
C SER A 333 -13.70 -4.61 4.42
N ILE A 334 -14.03 -5.29 5.52
CA ILE A 334 -15.42 -5.66 5.84
C ILE A 334 -16.40 -4.49 5.76
N PRO A 335 -16.14 -3.28 6.28
CA PRO A 335 -17.08 -2.17 6.15
C PRO A 335 -17.33 -1.72 4.70
N PHE A 336 -16.43 -2.03 3.76
CA PHE A 336 -16.52 -1.63 2.36
C PHE A 336 -17.27 -2.65 1.50
N MET A 337 -17.09 -3.95 1.79
CA MET A 337 -17.69 -5.07 1.06
C MET A 337 -18.00 -6.23 2.03
N PRO A 338 -19.00 -6.08 2.91
CA PRO A 338 -19.20 -7.03 4.00
C PRO A 338 -19.48 -8.46 3.53
N GLU A 339 -20.35 -8.64 2.55
CA GLU A 339 -20.76 -9.97 2.11
C GLU A 339 -19.59 -10.78 1.54
N GLU A 340 -18.83 -10.18 0.61
CA GLU A 340 -17.70 -10.84 -0.05
C GLU A 340 -16.52 -11.05 0.91
N CYS A 341 -16.26 -10.09 1.81
CA CYS A 341 -15.19 -10.21 2.79
C CYS A 341 -15.49 -11.31 3.83
N ILE A 342 -16.70 -11.34 4.39
CA ILE A 342 -17.09 -12.38 5.35
C ILE A 342 -17.10 -13.75 4.67
N HIS A 343 -17.61 -13.82 3.44
CA HIS A 343 -17.60 -15.05 2.66
C HIS A 343 -16.18 -15.63 2.50
N THR A 344 -15.23 -14.82 2.00
CA THR A 344 -13.86 -15.29 1.78
C THR A 344 -13.16 -15.71 3.08
N LEU A 345 -13.35 -14.98 4.18
CA LEU A 345 -12.78 -15.34 5.48
C LEU A 345 -13.36 -16.66 6.01
N LYS A 346 -14.67 -16.87 5.91
CA LYS A 346 -15.30 -18.16 6.26
C LYS A 346 -14.82 -19.29 5.35
N TYR A 347 -14.64 -19.01 4.07
CA TYR A 347 -14.06 -19.97 3.12
C TYR A 347 -12.64 -20.36 3.52
N MET A 348 -11.77 -19.39 3.86
CA MET A 348 -10.41 -19.65 4.34
C MET A 348 -10.41 -20.56 5.57
N LYS A 349 -11.21 -20.22 6.59
CA LYS A 349 -11.34 -21.02 7.82
C LYS A 349 -11.82 -22.44 7.52
N LYS A 350 -12.87 -22.59 6.71
CA LYS A 350 -13.46 -23.88 6.36
C LYS A 350 -12.51 -24.76 5.54
N THR A 351 -11.83 -24.16 4.54
CA THR A 351 -11.05 -24.91 3.55
C THR A 351 -9.68 -25.28 4.07
N PHE A 352 -9.03 -24.38 4.80
CA PHE A 352 -7.64 -24.56 5.26
C PHE A 352 -7.53 -24.90 6.76
N GLY A 353 -8.62 -24.73 7.53
CA GLY A 353 -8.74 -25.19 8.93
C GLY A 353 -7.58 -24.72 9.81
N GLU A 354 -7.06 -25.66 10.63
CA GLU A 354 -5.98 -25.38 11.57
C GLU A 354 -4.66 -24.94 10.91
N ARG A 355 -4.52 -25.10 9.61
CA ARG A 355 -3.35 -24.60 8.89
C ARG A 355 -3.28 -23.08 8.98
N VAL A 356 -4.42 -22.37 8.82
CA VAL A 356 -4.48 -20.91 8.75
C VAL A 356 -5.19 -20.26 9.95
N TRP A 357 -5.95 -21.07 10.72
CA TRP A 357 -6.73 -20.59 11.86
C TRP A 357 -6.09 -21.08 13.16
N LYS A 358 -5.47 -20.16 13.90
CA LYS A 358 -4.67 -20.43 15.09
C LYS A 358 -5.23 -19.73 16.33
N LYS A 359 -4.44 -19.64 17.39
CA LYS A 359 -4.81 -19.01 18.66
C LYS A 359 -5.30 -17.58 18.48
N TYR A 360 -4.63 -16.78 17.68
CA TYR A 360 -4.90 -15.36 17.47
C TYR A 360 -5.77 -15.07 16.24
N GLY A 361 -6.46 -16.06 15.70
CA GLY A 361 -7.26 -15.97 14.50
C GLY A 361 -6.50 -16.49 13.28
N PHE A 362 -6.54 -15.77 12.17
CA PHE A 362 -5.77 -16.15 10.99
C PHE A 362 -4.28 -15.89 11.19
N VAL A 363 -3.46 -16.75 10.58
CA VAL A 363 -2.04 -16.44 10.36
C VAL A 363 -1.91 -15.22 9.46
N ASP A 364 -0.75 -14.58 9.47
CA ASP A 364 -0.52 -13.38 8.65
C ASP A 364 -0.77 -13.65 7.16
N ALA A 365 -0.16 -14.67 6.60
CA ALA A 365 -0.29 -15.02 5.20
C ALA A 365 -0.16 -16.53 4.94
N PHE A 366 -0.69 -16.99 3.81
CA PHE A 366 -0.50 -18.38 3.36
C PHE A 366 -0.58 -18.47 1.83
N ASN A 367 0.08 -19.48 1.26
CA ASN A 367 0.05 -19.73 -0.17
C ASN A 367 -0.43 -21.17 -0.43
N PRO A 368 -1.64 -21.34 -1.00
CA PRO A 368 -2.20 -22.66 -1.28
C PRO A 368 -1.38 -23.48 -2.29
N GLN A 369 -0.73 -22.82 -3.24
CA GLN A 369 0.00 -23.47 -4.32
C GLN A 369 1.37 -24.02 -3.86
N THR A 370 2.09 -23.23 -3.05
CA THR A 370 3.43 -23.64 -2.56
C THR A 370 3.40 -24.43 -1.26
N GLY A 371 2.29 -24.36 -0.53
CA GLY A 371 2.17 -24.93 0.81
C GLY A 371 2.69 -24.01 1.91
N TYR A 372 3.21 -22.82 1.60
CA TYR A 372 3.66 -21.85 2.60
C TYR A 372 2.52 -21.44 3.54
N THR A 373 2.85 -21.22 4.80
CA THR A 373 1.97 -20.64 5.81
C THR A 373 2.86 -19.88 6.77
N ALA A 374 2.55 -18.61 7.04
CA ALA A 374 3.28 -17.81 8.00
C ALA A 374 3.16 -18.41 9.40
N ASP A 375 4.27 -18.47 10.13
CA ASP A 375 4.31 -18.96 11.51
C ASP A 375 3.84 -17.88 12.50
N HIS A 376 3.74 -16.62 12.05
CA HIS A 376 3.42 -15.47 12.87
C HIS A 376 2.07 -14.85 12.51
N VAL A 377 1.60 -14.02 13.43
CA VAL A 377 0.61 -12.95 13.21
C VAL A 377 1.30 -11.62 13.46
N ILE A 378 0.86 -10.58 12.74
CA ILE A 378 1.39 -9.22 12.84
C ILE A 378 0.38 -8.34 13.58
N GLY A 379 0.86 -7.52 14.52
CA GLY A 379 0.01 -6.77 15.44
C GLY A 379 -0.90 -5.76 14.75
N ILE A 380 -0.41 -5.07 13.71
CA ILE A 380 -1.25 -4.14 12.94
C ILE A 380 -2.33 -4.87 12.14
N ASP A 381 -2.08 -6.10 11.68
CA ASP A 381 -3.02 -6.87 10.86
C ASP A 381 -4.16 -7.45 11.69
N VAL A 382 -3.88 -7.93 12.90
CA VAL A 382 -4.93 -8.31 13.83
C VAL A 382 -5.67 -7.07 14.37
N GLY A 383 -4.96 -5.95 14.52
CA GLY A 383 -5.53 -4.66 14.93
C GLY A 383 -6.54 -4.13 13.94
N ILE A 384 -6.17 -4.00 12.66
CA ILE A 384 -7.10 -3.55 11.62
C ILE A 384 -8.28 -4.50 11.46
N THR A 385 -8.05 -5.80 11.55
CA THR A 385 -9.09 -6.83 11.51
C THR A 385 -10.13 -6.58 12.61
N LEU A 386 -9.68 -6.46 13.86
CA LEU A 386 -10.57 -6.25 15.00
C LEU A 386 -11.39 -4.96 14.87
N LEU A 387 -10.72 -3.83 14.61
CA LEU A 387 -11.40 -2.53 14.61
C LEU A 387 -12.36 -2.38 13.44
N MET A 388 -12.03 -2.90 12.25
CA MET A 388 -12.92 -2.80 11.10
C MET A 388 -14.15 -3.72 11.25
N ILE A 389 -14.01 -4.89 11.87
CA ILE A 389 -15.15 -5.73 12.25
C ILE A 389 -16.03 -4.98 13.25
N GLU A 390 -15.44 -4.35 14.28
CA GLU A 390 -16.21 -3.58 15.27
C GLU A 390 -16.96 -2.42 14.64
N ASN A 391 -16.30 -1.70 13.75
CA ASN A 391 -16.91 -0.60 13.04
C ASN A 391 -18.06 -1.05 12.12
N TYR A 392 -17.95 -2.21 11.49
CA TYR A 392 -19.05 -2.81 10.74
C TYR A 392 -20.23 -3.19 11.63
N ARG A 393 -19.95 -3.84 12.77
CA ARG A 393 -20.99 -4.36 13.70
C ARG A 393 -21.70 -3.25 14.46
N THR A 394 -20.98 -2.25 14.97
CA THR A 394 -21.55 -1.24 15.90
C THR A 394 -21.16 0.20 15.60
N GLY A 395 -20.06 0.42 14.87
CA GLY A 395 -19.47 1.75 14.68
C GLY A 395 -18.85 2.35 15.94
N MET A 396 -18.57 1.53 16.96
CA MET A 396 -18.12 2.00 18.28
C MET A 396 -16.82 2.79 18.19
N VAL A 397 -15.79 2.28 17.49
CA VAL A 397 -14.49 2.97 17.38
C VAL A 397 -14.65 4.29 16.65
N TRP A 398 -15.40 4.31 15.54
CA TRP A 398 -15.73 5.56 14.84
C TRP A 398 -16.43 6.55 15.75
N LYS A 399 -17.42 6.11 16.50
CA LYS A 399 -18.17 6.98 17.43
C LYS A 399 -17.22 7.62 18.46
N GLN A 400 -16.34 6.84 19.06
CA GLN A 400 -15.41 7.37 20.07
C GLN A 400 -14.37 8.31 19.45
N PHE A 401 -13.69 7.91 18.38
CA PHE A 401 -12.67 8.74 17.76
C PHE A 401 -13.25 10.07 17.22
N MET A 402 -14.36 10.00 16.48
CA MET A 402 -15.04 11.18 15.90
C MET A 402 -15.68 12.09 16.96
N ALA A 403 -15.87 11.64 18.21
CA ALA A 403 -16.37 12.48 19.29
C ALA A 403 -15.37 13.52 19.76
N ASN A 404 -14.08 13.33 19.50
CA ASN A 404 -13.02 14.26 19.88
C ASN A 404 -13.22 15.65 19.25
N PRO A 405 -13.22 16.74 20.04
CA PRO A 405 -13.49 18.08 19.53
C PRO A 405 -12.48 18.53 18.47
N GLU A 406 -11.22 18.11 18.61
CA GLU A 406 -10.14 18.39 17.67
C GLU A 406 -10.41 17.74 16.30
N ILE A 407 -10.90 16.51 16.29
CA ILE A 407 -11.23 15.79 15.05
C ILE A 407 -12.43 16.46 14.36
N LYS A 408 -13.46 16.86 15.12
CA LYS A 408 -14.59 17.62 14.57
C LYS A 408 -14.15 18.94 13.96
N ALA A 409 -13.27 19.67 14.64
CA ALA A 409 -12.71 20.91 14.15
C ALA A 409 -11.85 20.69 12.89
N ALA A 410 -11.04 19.63 12.86
CA ALA A 410 -10.24 19.25 11.72
C ALA A 410 -11.08 18.91 10.49
N MET A 411 -12.11 18.09 10.64
CA MET A 411 -13.04 17.74 9.56
C MET A 411 -13.65 19.01 8.93
N LYS A 412 -14.11 19.94 9.78
CA LYS A 412 -14.64 21.24 9.31
C LYS A 412 -13.56 22.07 8.59
N ARG A 413 -12.35 22.15 9.14
CA ARG A 413 -11.23 22.91 8.54
C ARG A 413 -10.76 22.29 7.22
N ALA A 414 -10.80 20.97 7.09
CA ALA A 414 -10.49 20.24 5.88
C ALA A 414 -11.60 20.36 4.79
N GLY A 415 -12.76 20.94 5.15
CA GLY A 415 -13.85 21.17 4.22
C GLY A 415 -14.81 19.97 4.07
N PHE A 416 -14.79 19.03 5.00
CA PHE A 416 -15.74 17.91 4.97
C PHE A 416 -17.17 18.37 5.19
N ARG A 417 -18.08 17.83 4.40
CA ARG A 417 -19.51 18.10 4.42
C ARG A 417 -20.30 16.84 4.06
N ASP A 418 -21.58 16.83 4.41
CA ASP A 418 -22.49 15.75 4.00
C ASP A 418 -22.65 15.77 2.47
N GLU A 419 -22.48 14.60 1.87
CA GLU A 419 -22.67 14.44 0.42
C GLU A 419 -24.16 14.30 0.05
N GLY A 420 -25.03 14.07 1.04
CA GLY A 420 -26.42 13.68 0.85
C GLY A 420 -26.55 12.20 0.48
N ALA A 421 -27.78 11.72 0.32
CA ALA A 421 -28.03 10.37 -0.16
C ALA A 421 -27.58 10.27 -1.62
N VAL A 422 -26.46 9.62 -1.86
CA VAL A 422 -25.97 9.33 -3.22
C VAL A 422 -26.95 8.39 -3.89
N LYS A 423 -27.75 8.89 -4.83
CA LYS A 423 -28.79 8.13 -5.53
C LYS A 423 -28.27 7.12 -6.55
N ASP A 424 -26.97 7.18 -6.88
CA ASP A 424 -26.37 6.33 -7.90
C ASP A 424 -25.08 5.69 -7.40
N ALA A 425 -25.07 4.34 -7.38
CA ALA A 425 -23.88 3.56 -7.03
C ALA A 425 -22.68 3.81 -7.97
N ASN A 426 -22.91 4.38 -9.16
CA ASN A 426 -21.89 4.72 -10.14
C ASN A 426 -21.49 6.20 -10.14
N SER A 427 -21.97 7.03 -9.20
CA SER A 427 -21.53 8.43 -9.12
C SER A 427 -20.04 8.51 -8.80
N SER A 428 -19.34 9.46 -9.44
CA SER A 428 -17.89 9.65 -9.31
C SER A 428 -17.45 9.84 -7.85
N VAL A 429 -16.30 9.28 -7.48
CA VAL A 429 -15.58 9.57 -6.22
C VAL A 429 -15.29 11.07 -6.11
N PHE A 430 -15.13 11.73 -7.26
CA PHE A 430 -14.73 13.13 -7.40
C PHE A 430 -15.96 14.05 -7.49
N GLY A 431 -15.87 15.27 -6.94
CA GLY A 431 -16.94 16.26 -7.01
C GLY A 431 -17.24 16.67 -8.44
N LEU A 432 -18.54 16.78 -8.77
CA LEU A 432 -19.02 17.07 -10.13
C LEU A 432 -18.61 18.46 -10.67
N GLU A 433 -18.13 19.38 -9.84
CA GLU A 433 -17.84 20.76 -10.28
C GLU A 433 -16.35 21.08 -10.40
N SER A 434 -15.43 20.32 -9.82
CA SER A 434 -14.01 20.70 -9.77
C SER A 434 -13.09 19.93 -10.70
N VAL A 435 -13.54 18.83 -11.28
CA VAL A 435 -12.70 18.03 -12.18
C VAL A 435 -13.52 17.59 -13.37
N LYS A 436 -13.50 18.36 -14.44
CA LYS A 436 -13.86 17.84 -15.75
C LYS A 436 -12.96 16.64 -16.02
N ALA A 437 -13.53 15.54 -16.51
CA ALA A 437 -12.75 14.35 -16.89
C ALA A 437 -11.53 14.70 -17.76
N GLU A 438 -11.63 15.78 -18.53
CA GLU A 438 -10.55 16.41 -19.30
C GLU A 438 -9.42 17.01 -18.45
N GLN A 439 -9.65 17.44 -17.19
CA GLN A 439 -8.59 17.97 -16.32
C GLN A 439 -7.90 16.87 -15.50
N LEU A 440 -8.61 15.80 -15.17
CA LEU A 440 -8.00 14.57 -14.65
C LEU A 440 -7.16 13.87 -15.72
N SER A 441 -7.58 13.99 -16.98
CA SER A 441 -6.84 13.48 -18.13
C SER A 441 -5.74 14.44 -18.63
N ALA A 442 -5.76 15.72 -18.31
CA ALA A 442 -4.83 16.71 -18.89
C ALA A 442 -3.37 16.56 -18.42
N GLY A 443 -3.11 15.88 -17.28
CA GLY A 443 -1.77 15.40 -16.91
C GLY A 443 -1.44 14.03 -17.51
N TRP A 444 -2.48 13.27 -17.94
CA TRP A 444 -2.41 11.87 -18.40
C TRP A 444 -2.58 11.71 -19.91
N ASN A 445 -3.23 12.65 -20.56
CA ASN A 445 -3.46 12.66 -22.00
C ASN A 445 -2.47 13.57 -22.74
N LYS A 446 -1.23 13.16 -22.84
CA LYS A 446 -0.53 13.37 -24.10
C LYS A 446 -1.06 12.32 -25.10
N GLY A 447 -2.33 12.37 -25.43
CA GLY A 447 -3.07 11.54 -26.38
C GLY A 447 -2.84 10.02 -26.28
N ASN A 448 -3.85 9.20 -26.50
CA ASN A 448 -3.64 7.78 -26.75
C ASN A 448 -2.65 7.66 -27.92
N ARG A 449 -1.48 7.09 -27.68
CA ARG A 449 -0.54 6.78 -28.73
C ARG A 449 -0.82 5.36 -29.18
N THR A 450 -1.27 5.21 -30.41
CA THR A 450 -1.57 3.91 -31.01
C THR A 450 -0.61 3.67 -32.17
N ALA A 451 0.02 2.52 -32.20
CA ALA A 451 0.84 2.06 -33.32
C ALA A 451 0.16 0.88 -34.02
N LYS A 452 0.08 0.95 -35.32
CA LYS A 452 -0.45 -0.12 -36.18
C LYS A 452 0.65 -1.12 -36.49
N VAL A 453 0.43 -2.36 -36.12
CA VAL A 453 1.37 -3.46 -36.31
C VAL A 453 0.95 -4.21 -37.56
N ARG A 454 1.63 -3.97 -38.68
CA ARG A 454 1.32 -4.58 -39.96
C ARG A 454 1.97 -5.96 -40.14
N PRO A 455 1.40 -6.83 -40.97
CA PRO A 455 2.06 -8.08 -41.31
C PRO A 455 3.46 -7.85 -41.89
N MET A 456 4.43 -8.67 -41.50
CA MET A 456 5.84 -8.54 -41.94
C MET A 456 5.99 -8.70 -43.47
N THR A 457 5.02 -9.33 -44.11
CA THR A 457 4.96 -9.45 -45.58
C THR A 457 4.93 -8.11 -46.33
N HIS A 458 4.55 -7.01 -45.66
CA HIS A 458 4.54 -5.66 -46.23
C HIS A 458 5.89 -4.96 -46.16
N GLY A 459 6.87 -5.54 -45.45
CA GLY A 459 8.18 -4.95 -45.21
C GLY A 459 8.17 -3.65 -44.39
N TRP A 460 9.34 -3.22 -43.97
CA TRP A 460 9.52 -2.01 -43.12
C TRP A 460 9.21 -0.69 -43.83
N GLU A 461 9.14 -0.67 -45.15
CA GLU A 461 8.82 0.54 -45.91
C GLU A 461 7.36 0.97 -45.73
N GLN A 462 6.47 0.03 -45.45
CA GLN A 462 5.05 0.26 -45.22
C GLN A 462 4.68 0.24 -43.73
N ALA A 463 5.65 0.11 -42.84
CA ALA A 463 5.41 0.11 -41.41
C ALA A 463 4.94 1.47 -40.90
N ASP A 464 4.21 1.46 -39.79
CA ASP A 464 3.76 2.66 -39.08
C ASP A 464 4.89 3.17 -38.15
N TRP A 465 5.61 4.18 -38.61
CA TRP A 465 6.77 4.71 -37.93
C TRP A 465 6.42 5.79 -36.91
N HIS A 466 6.88 5.63 -35.68
CA HIS A 466 6.69 6.55 -34.56
C HIS A 466 8.02 7.19 -34.13
N ALA A 467 7.96 8.47 -33.75
CA ALA A 467 9.12 9.20 -33.26
C ALA A 467 9.18 9.21 -31.72
N VAL A 468 10.42 9.21 -31.23
CA VAL A 468 10.76 9.38 -29.81
C VAL A 468 11.76 10.53 -29.72
N THR A 469 11.30 11.71 -29.32
CA THR A 469 12.11 12.94 -29.29
C THR A 469 12.15 13.54 -27.90
N VAL A 470 13.11 14.43 -27.66
CA VAL A 470 13.25 15.14 -26.37
C VAL A 470 11.98 15.92 -26.02
N GLU A 471 11.33 16.56 -27.01
CA GLU A 471 10.15 17.39 -26.78
C GLU A 471 8.94 16.57 -26.33
N ASP A 472 8.82 15.32 -26.82
CA ASP A 472 7.62 14.52 -26.64
C ASP A 472 7.79 13.37 -25.65
N ALA A 473 9.03 12.95 -25.35
CA ALA A 473 9.30 11.66 -24.74
C ALA A 473 10.32 11.69 -23.59
N LEU A 474 10.76 12.87 -23.13
CA LEU A 474 11.73 12.94 -22.03
C LEU A 474 11.13 12.43 -20.72
N GLU A 475 11.64 11.29 -20.24
CA GLU A 475 11.25 10.67 -18.96
C GLU A 475 12.19 11.10 -17.82
N LYS A 476 13.50 10.98 -18.03
CA LYS A 476 14.52 11.29 -17.02
C LYS A 476 15.71 12.04 -17.62
N GLY A 477 16.39 12.82 -16.80
CA GLY A 477 17.61 13.54 -17.16
C GLY A 477 17.36 14.93 -17.70
N GLN A 478 18.43 15.56 -18.18
CA GLN A 478 18.41 16.89 -18.79
C GLN A 478 18.97 16.78 -20.20
N PRO A 479 18.26 17.31 -21.22
CA PRO A 479 18.83 17.40 -22.55
C PRO A 479 20.04 18.32 -22.51
N ARG A 480 21.19 17.84 -22.99
CA ARG A 480 22.41 18.65 -23.12
C ARG A 480 22.39 19.34 -24.46
N SER A 481 23.04 20.48 -24.54
CA SER A 481 23.13 21.25 -25.79
C SER A 481 23.87 20.51 -26.91
N ASP A 482 24.66 19.52 -26.57
CA ASP A 482 25.48 18.68 -27.43
C ASP A 482 24.92 17.29 -27.71
N ASN A 483 23.87 16.86 -26.98
CA ASN A 483 23.21 15.56 -27.17
C ASN A 483 21.76 15.75 -27.64
N LYS A 484 21.52 15.47 -28.91
CA LYS A 484 20.22 15.50 -29.58
C LYS A 484 19.71 14.07 -29.84
N ALA A 485 19.91 13.16 -28.88
CA ALA A 485 19.44 11.82 -29.06
C ALA A 485 17.91 11.82 -29.38
N SER A 486 17.58 11.04 -30.37
CA SER A 486 16.20 10.81 -30.79
C SER A 486 16.10 9.40 -31.38
N ALA A 487 14.88 8.88 -31.48
CA ALA A 487 14.67 7.61 -32.16
C ALA A 487 13.39 7.62 -32.98
N ARG A 488 13.30 6.67 -33.88
CA ARG A 488 12.05 6.27 -34.52
C ARG A 488 11.97 4.77 -34.53
N PHE A 489 10.78 4.25 -34.35
CA PHE A 489 10.55 2.81 -34.32
C PHE A 489 9.28 2.42 -35.08
N ALA A 490 9.20 1.14 -35.43
CA ALA A 490 7.99 0.53 -35.96
C ALA A 490 7.89 -0.93 -35.52
N PHE A 491 6.67 -1.45 -35.52
CA PHE A 491 6.38 -2.86 -35.27
C PHE A 491 5.84 -3.52 -36.54
N ALA A 492 6.11 -4.81 -36.67
CA ALA A 492 5.49 -5.70 -37.62
C ALA A 492 5.25 -7.07 -36.98
N TRP A 493 4.44 -7.93 -37.58
CA TRP A 493 4.15 -9.25 -37.04
C TRP A 493 4.06 -10.33 -38.12
N ASP A 494 4.32 -11.56 -37.73
CA ASP A 494 4.04 -12.76 -38.49
C ASP A 494 3.52 -13.88 -37.58
N ALA A 495 3.33 -15.08 -38.10
CA ALA A 495 2.83 -16.20 -37.32
C ALA A 495 3.78 -16.66 -36.21
N GLN A 496 5.05 -16.26 -36.23
CA GLN A 496 6.10 -16.70 -35.32
C GLN A 496 6.45 -15.66 -34.24
N ALA A 497 6.43 -14.35 -34.60
CA ALA A 497 6.96 -13.32 -33.74
C ALA A 497 6.31 -11.94 -33.93
N LEU A 498 6.43 -11.12 -32.89
CA LEU A 498 6.35 -9.65 -32.96
C LEU A 498 7.75 -9.12 -33.30
N HIS A 499 7.85 -8.38 -34.39
CA HIS A 499 9.08 -7.76 -34.84
C HIS A 499 9.11 -6.28 -34.46
N VAL A 500 10.25 -5.79 -34.00
CA VAL A 500 10.49 -4.36 -33.74
C VAL A 500 11.74 -3.91 -34.44
N VAL A 501 11.69 -2.71 -35.00
CA VAL A 501 12.86 -1.98 -35.48
C VAL A 501 12.93 -0.62 -34.82
N VAL A 502 14.11 -0.26 -34.28
CA VAL A 502 14.36 1.03 -33.64
C VAL A 502 15.60 1.63 -34.27
N ARG A 503 15.49 2.84 -34.80
CA ARG A 503 16.60 3.63 -35.31
C ARG A 503 16.89 4.78 -34.37
N VAL A 504 18.04 4.74 -33.74
CA VAL A 504 18.48 5.73 -32.76
C VAL A 504 19.48 6.67 -33.45
N THR A 505 19.23 7.96 -33.34
CA THR A 505 20.20 9.00 -33.71
C THR A 505 20.86 9.46 -32.41
N ASP A 506 22.18 9.27 -32.29
CA ASP A 506 22.95 9.65 -31.12
C ASP A 506 24.41 9.92 -31.57
N GLY A 507 24.95 11.08 -31.17
CA GLY A 507 26.32 11.51 -31.57
C GLY A 507 27.44 10.80 -30.80
N ALA A 508 27.12 10.12 -29.69
CA ALA A 508 28.09 9.38 -28.88
C ALA A 508 27.47 8.12 -28.33
N VAL A 509 27.80 6.99 -28.91
CA VAL A 509 27.21 5.70 -28.58
C VAL A 509 28.16 4.88 -27.72
N VAL A 510 27.85 4.66 -26.46
CA VAL A 510 28.68 3.93 -25.50
C VAL A 510 27.81 2.94 -24.67
N ASN A 511 28.12 1.66 -24.76
CA ASN A 511 27.62 0.68 -23.80
C ASN A 511 28.66 -0.42 -23.56
N THR A 512 29.24 -0.41 -22.36
CA THR A 512 30.22 -1.40 -21.89
C THR A 512 29.63 -2.29 -20.80
N ASN A 513 28.39 -2.03 -20.37
CA ASN A 513 27.71 -2.76 -19.30
C ASN A 513 27.27 -4.14 -19.75
N GLU A 514 26.99 -5.00 -18.79
CA GLU A 514 26.56 -6.37 -18.99
C GLU A 514 25.22 -6.64 -18.29
N ALA A 515 24.44 -7.56 -18.86
CA ALA A 515 23.23 -8.12 -18.29
C ALA A 515 22.27 -7.04 -17.74
N GLY A 516 21.84 -7.16 -16.50
CA GLY A 516 20.84 -6.29 -15.86
C GLY A 516 21.22 -4.81 -15.73
N ARG A 517 22.42 -4.39 -16.13
CA ARG A 517 22.88 -2.99 -16.08
C ARG A 517 22.92 -2.31 -17.45
N LEU A 518 22.39 -2.91 -18.51
CA LEU A 518 22.41 -2.31 -19.85
C LEU A 518 21.76 -0.92 -19.88
N PHE A 519 20.72 -0.69 -19.08
CA PHE A 519 19.96 0.56 -19.01
C PHE A 519 20.76 1.76 -18.44
N GLU A 520 21.93 1.53 -17.87
CA GLU A 520 22.78 2.61 -17.34
C GLU A 520 23.56 3.33 -18.44
N GLN A 521 23.59 2.78 -19.65
CA GLN A 521 24.26 3.35 -20.81
C GLN A 521 23.37 3.27 -22.07
N ASP A 522 23.93 3.54 -23.27
CA ASP A 522 23.16 3.56 -24.52
C ASP A 522 22.50 2.21 -24.80
N CYS A 523 21.21 2.16 -24.68
CA CYS A 523 20.43 0.99 -25.04
C CYS A 523 19.01 1.36 -25.45
N VAL A 524 18.36 0.41 -26.10
CA VAL A 524 16.92 0.43 -26.37
C VAL A 524 16.22 -0.49 -25.38
N GLU A 525 15.18 -0.01 -24.73
CA GLU A 525 14.28 -0.85 -23.95
C GLU A 525 12.94 -1.01 -24.67
N LEU A 526 12.41 -2.22 -24.66
CA LEU A 526 11.08 -2.56 -25.13
C LEU A 526 10.27 -3.06 -23.95
N TYR A 527 9.13 -2.42 -23.72
CA TYR A 527 8.12 -2.83 -22.75
C TYR A 527 6.92 -3.41 -23.49
N LEU A 528 6.46 -4.56 -23.07
CA LEU A 528 5.25 -5.19 -23.59
C LEU A 528 4.33 -5.59 -22.44
N ASP A 529 3.07 -5.19 -22.54
CA ASP A 529 1.96 -5.62 -21.70
C ASP A 529 0.89 -6.22 -22.63
N PRO A 530 0.91 -7.53 -22.81
CA PRO A 530 0.03 -8.21 -23.75
C PRO A 530 -1.45 -8.17 -23.39
N GLN A 531 -1.76 -8.00 -22.11
CA GLN A 531 -3.13 -7.99 -21.59
C GLN A 531 -3.71 -6.59 -21.43
N GLY A 532 -2.86 -5.56 -21.44
CA GLY A 532 -3.27 -4.17 -21.31
C GLY A 532 -3.76 -3.81 -19.91
N ASP A 533 -3.28 -4.52 -18.87
CA ASP A 533 -3.70 -4.31 -17.49
C ASP A 533 -2.75 -3.43 -16.67
N GLY A 534 -1.73 -2.88 -17.32
CA GLY A 534 -0.66 -2.07 -16.74
C GLY A 534 0.49 -2.96 -16.28
N LEU A 535 1.74 -2.71 -16.73
CA LEU A 535 2.89 -3.55 -16.41
C LEU A 535 2.93 -3.96 -14.95
N VAL A 536 2.74 -5.23 -14.71
CA VAL A 536 2.81 -5.85 -13.39
C VAL A 536 4.17 -6.50 -13.25
N TRP A 537 5.11 -5.84 -12.60
CA TRP A 537 6.41 -6.41 -12.34
C TRP A 537 6.28 -7.73 -11.56
N GLY A 538 6.60 -8.83 -12.22
CA GLY A 538 6.43 -10.20 -11.71
C GLY A 538 5.31 -11.00 -12.37
N ASP A 539 4.50 -10.38 -13.23
CA ASP A 539 3.65 -11.14 -14.12
C ASP A 539 4.50 -11.76 -15.23
N ARG A 540 4.26 -13.06 -15.51
CA ARG A 540 5.05 -13.77 -16.54
C ARG A 540 4.66 -13.36 -17.97
N GLU A 541 3.59 -12.60 -18.10
CA GLU A 541 3.05 -12.17 -19.38
C GLU A 541 3.58 -10.80 -19.78
N ASP A 542 4.03 -9.99 -18.80
CA ASP A 542 4.69 -8.72 -19.05
C ASP A 542 6.18 -8.93 -19.34
N CYS A 543 6.69 -8.18 -20.32
CA CYS A 543 8.07 -8.32 -20.74
C CYS A 543 8.76 -6.95 -20.77
N GLN A 544 10.01 -6.93 -20.29
CA GLN A 544 10.92 -5.81 -20.51
C GLN A 544 12.24 -6.34 -21.04
N PHE A 545 12.59 -5.91 -22.25
CA PHE A 545 13.82 -6.29 -22.92
C PHE A 545 14.74 -5.08 -23.08
N GLY A 546 16.04 -5.28 -22.90
CA GLY A 546 17.08 -4.31 -23.22
C GLY A 546 17.95 -4.80 -24.36
N PHE A 547 18.28 -3.91 -25.30
CA PHE A 547 19.13 -4.18 -26.46
C PHE A 547 20.26 -3.15 -26.49
N ALA A 548 21.46 -3.60 -26.21
CA ALA A 548 22.64 -2.73 -26.22
C ALA A 548 23.35 -2.75 -27.58
N VAL A 549 24.03 -1.67 -27.88
CA VAL A 549 24.84 -1.51 -29.13
C VAL A 549 25.94 -2.55 -29.31
N THR A 550 26.25 -3.30 -28.27
CA THR A 550 27.27 -4.38 -28.30
C THR A 550 26.71 -5.76 -28.64
N ASP A 551 25.52 -5.83 -29.28
CA ASP A 551 24.81 -7.07 -29.59
C ASP A 551 24.39 -7.88 -28.34
N LYS A 552 24.30 -7.24 -27.19
CA LYS A 552 23.80 -7.84 -25.95
C LYS A 552 22.33 -7.56 -25.79
N ALA A 553 21.56 -8.59 -25.44
CA ALA A 553 20.19 -8.46 -24.99
C ALA A 553 20.05 -8.97 -23.57
N TYR A 554 19.10 -8.40 -22.85
CA TYR A 554 18.75 -8.82 -21.51
C TYR A 554 17.25 -8.69 -21.27
N GLU A 555 16.65 -9.66 -20.61
CA GLU A 555 15.28 -9.64 -20.16
C GLU A 555 15.28 -9.39 -18.64
N TRP A 556 14.70 -8.25 -18.19
CA TRP A 556 14.62 -7.93 -16.78
C TRP A 556 13.47 -8.66 -16.08
N PHE A 557 12.40 -8.97 -16.83
CA PHE A 557 11.20 -9.60 -16.28
C PHE A 557 10.80 -10.80 -17.12
N GLY A 558 10.44 -11.88 -16.41
CA GLY A 558 9.99 -13.12 -17.03
C GLY A 558 10.77 -14.36 -16.62
N ASN A 559 12.03 -14.25 -16.22
CA ASN A 559 12.91 -15.37 -15.78
C ASN A 559 12.92 -16.55 -16.78
N ARG A 560 12.74 -16.27 -18.09
CA ARG A 560 12.55 -17.29 -19.11
C ARG A 560 13.83 -17.67 -19.83
N HIS A 561 14.93 -16.89 -19.66
CA HIS A 561 16.22 -17.06 -20.39
C HIS A 561 16.02 -17.35 -21.89
N VAL A 562 15.12 -16.65 -22.52
CA VAL A 562 14.77 -16.89 -23.92
C VAL A 562 15.77 -16.17 -24.81
N SER A 563 16.35 -16.89 -25.75
CA SER A 563 17.15 -16.28 -26.82
C SER A 563 16.22 -15.53 -27.78
N ILE A 564 16.27 -14.21 -27.74
CA ILE A 564 15.59 -13.36 -28.73
C ILE A 564 16.54 -13.16 -29.91
N GLU A 565 16.04 -13.38 -31.12
CA GLU A 565 16.80 -13.02 -32.31
C GLU A 565 16.86 -11.49 -32.42
N GLN A 566 18.09 -10.96 -32.35
CA GLN A 566 18.33 -9.54 -32.46
C GLN A 566 19.55 -9.25 -33.36
N THR A 567 19.56 -8.08 -33.94
CA THR A 567 20.72 -7.51 -34.60
C THR A 567 20.82 -6.04 -34.25
N VAL A 568 22.04 -5.58 -33.90
CA VAL A 568 22.33 -4.16 -33.74
C VAL A 568 23.36 -3.76 -34.78
N ARG A 569 23.07 -2.69 -35.53
CA ARG A 569 23.93 -2.21 -36.61
C ARG A 569 24.24 -0.74 -36.39
N PRO A 570 25.51 -0.32 -36.43
CA PRO A 570 25.86 1.10 -36.45
C PRO A 570 25.33 1.74 -37.73
N THR A 571 24.93 3.01 -37.63
CA THR A 571 24.57 3.89 -38.74
C THR A 571 25.48 5.10 -38.76
N ASP A 572 25.38 5.94 -39.77
CA ASP A 572 26.23 7.15 -39.90
C ASP A 572 26.01 8.16 -38.76
N ASP A 573 24.80 8.11 -38.11
CA ASP A 573 24.35 9.05 -37.08
C ASP A 573 23.87 8.37 -35.78
N GLY A 574 24.20 7.08 -35.57
CA GLY A 574 23.77 6.32 -34.38
C GLY A 574 23.77 4.81 -34.61
N TYR A 575 22.63 4.16 -34.35
CA TYR A 575 22.49 2.71 -34.52
C TYR A 575 21.04 2.25 -34.81
N GLU A 576 20.91 1.07 -35.39
CA GLU A 576 19.61 0.41 -35.62
C GLU A 576 19.56 -0.92 -34.85
N VAL A 577 18.49 -1.09 -34.05
CA VAL A 577 18.15 -2.36 -33.38
C VAL A 577 17.01 -3.01 -34.15
N ARG A 578 17.13 -4.31 -34.41
CA ARG A 578 16.03 -5.17 -34.85
C ARG A 578 15.92 -6.36 -33.93
N ALA A 579 14.70 -6.65 -33.46
CA ALA A 579 14.43 -7.81 -32.63
C ALA A 579 13.16 -8.52 -33.10
N ALA A 580 13.16 -9.85 -32.96
CA ALA A 580 12.01 -10.70 -33.18
C ALA A 580 11.68 -11.40 -31.86
N ILE A 581 10.52 -11.10 -31.29
CA ILE A 581 10.07 -11.63 -30.00
C ILE A 581 9.01 -12.70 -30.27
N PRO A 582 9.33 -13.98 -30.05
CA PRO A 582 8.39 -15.07 -30.31
C PRO A 582 7.09 -14.91 -29.52
N TRP A 583 5.95 -15.20 -30.14
CA TRP A 583 4.65 -15.12 -29.48
C TRP A 583 4.54 -16.00 -28.23
N GLY A 584 5.24 -17.15 -28.23
CA GLY A 584 5.33 -18.00 -27.05
C GLY A 584 6.04 -17.37 -25.86
N VAL A 585 6.91 -16.35 -26.09
CA VAL A 585 7.55 -15.55 -25.04
C VAL A 585 6.58 -14.52 -24.51
N ILE A 586 5.81 -13.88 -25.38
CA ILE A 586 4.80 -12.89 -25.03
C ILE A 586 3.56 -13.56 -24.39
N GLY A 587 3.35 -14.87 -24.62
CA GLY A 587 2.20 -15.61 -24.07
C GLY A 587 0.90 -15.35 -24.81
N VAL A 588 0.97 -14.84 -26.06
CA VAL A 588 -0.17 -14.45 -26.88
C VAL A 588 -0.26 -15.32 -28.15
N THR A 589 -1.47 -15.65 -28.56
CA THR A 589 -1.74 -16.18 -29.91
C THR A 589 -2.15 -15.00 -30.80
N PRO A 590 -1.38 -14.64 -31.84
CA PRO A 590 -1.64 -13.44 -32.61
C PRO A 590 -2.89 -13.58 -33.48
N GLU A 591 -3.76 -12.59 -33.44
CA GLU A 591 -4.93 -12.47 -34.30
C GLU A 591 -5.06 -11.03 -34.81
N ALA A 592 -5.49 -10.87 -36.09
CA ALA A 592 -5.75 -9.55 -36.63
C ALA A 592 -6.89 -8.84 -35.82
N GLY A 593 -6.70 -7.59 -35.51
CA GLY A 593 -7.59 -6.80 -34.64
C GLY A 593 -7.28 -6.89 -33.14
N GLN A 594 -6.34 -7.76 -32.75
CA GLN A 594 -5.91 -7.85 -31.36
C GLN A 594 -5.16 -6.58 -30.92
N THR A 595 -5.39 -6.17 -29.69
CA THR A 595 -4.68 -5.06 -29.05
C THR A 595 -3.80 -5.55 -27.92
N MET A 596 -2.66 -4.89 -27.72
CA MET A 596 -1.77 -5.04 -26.56
C MET A 596 -1.16 -3.68 -26.25
N GLN A 597 -0.49 -3.54 -25.11
CA GLN A 597 0.23 -2.30 -24.80
C GLN A 597 1.74 -2.50 -24.94
N ALA A 598 2.43 -1.45 -25.42
CA ALA A 598 3.87 -1.45 -25.54
C ALA A 598 4.47 -0.04 -25.44
N SER A 599 5.75 0.02 -25.14
CA SER A 599 6.54 1.23 -25.33
C SER A 599 7.96 0.91 -25.71
N VAL A 600 8.59 1.85 -26.40
CA VAL A 600 10.01 1.84 -26.73
C VAL A 600 10.67 3.00 -26.00
N ALA A 601 11.71 2.69 -25.23
CA ALA A 601 12.54 3.69 -24.59
C ALA A 601 13.99 3.64 -25.14
N VAL A 602 14.65 4.79 -25.08
CA VAL A 602 16.04 4.93 -25.51
C VAL A 602 16.81 5.62 -24.41
N HIS A 603 17.90 4.99 -23.97
CA HIS A 603 18.89 5.60 -23.09
C HIS A 603 20.01 6.21 -23.92
N SER A 604 20.42 7.40 -23.52
CA SER A 604 21.54 8.11 -24.12
C SER A 604 22.52 8.54 -23.04
N THR A 605 23.82 8.38 -23.33
CA THR A 605 24.90 8.72 -22.43
C THR A 605 25.71 9.91 -22.97
N ASN A 606 26.62 10.40 -22.15
CA ASN A 606 27.65 11.35 -22.60
C ASN A 606 28.87 10.60 -23.12
N ASP A 607 29.84 11.34 -23.73
CA ASP A 607 31.09 10.80 -24.25
C ASP A 607 31.93 10.02 -23.22
N ARG A 608 31.58 10.09 -21.93
CA ARG A 608 32.24 9.37 -20.84
C ARG A 608 31.48 8.11 -20.40
N GLY A 609 30.31 7.85 -21.01
CA GLY A 609 29.47 6.73 -20.66
C GLY A 609 28.62 6.94 -19.40
N ASP A 610 28.49 8.19 -18.90
CA ASP A 610 27.55 8.48 -17.80
C ASP A 610 26.14 8.64 -18.36
N SER A 611 25.16 7.97 -17.79
CA SER A 611 23.75 8.10 -18.18
C SER A 611 23.31 9.56 -18.08
N SER A 612 22.82 10.12 -19.18
CA SER A 612 22.41 11.51 -19.26
C SER A 612 20.91 11.70 -19.45
N MET A 613 20.25 10.79 -20.17
CA MET A 613 18.88 10.98 -20.58
C MET A 613 18.20 9.65 -20.89
N LYS A 614 16.91 9.57 -20.58
CA LYS A 614 16.00 8.50 -21.04
C LYS A 614 14.84 9.12 -21.77
N LEU A 615 14.63 8.75 -23.00
CA LEU A 615 13.45 9.06 -23.80
C LEU A 615 12.57 7.83 -23.85
N ASN A 616 11.25 8.00 -23.69
CA ASN A 616 10.32 6.89 -23.73
C ASN A 616 9.07 7.30 -24.54
N TRP A 617 8.68 6.50 -25.52
CA TRP A 617 7.56 6.81 -26.43
C TRP A 617 6.25 7.02 -25.66
N ARG A 618 5.93 6.08 -24.78
CA ARG A 618 4.78 6.20 -23.89
C ARG A 618 5.01 5.34 -22.66
N TYR A 619 5.72 5.88 -21.71
CA TYR A 619 5.91 5.27 -20.41
C TYR A 619 5.59 6.31 -19.37
N HIS A 620 4.57 6.06 -18.62
CA HIS A 620 4.24 6.88 -17.47
C HIS A 620 4.03 5.97 -16.28
N GLU A 621 5.02 5.96 -15.41
CA GLU A 621 4.94 5.25 -14.14
C GLU A 621 4.44 6.21 -13.07
N GLN A 622 3.31 5.86 -12.47
CA GLN A 622 2.78 6.55 -11.32
C GLN A 622 2.22 5.51 -10.36
N ALA A 623 2.74 5.51 -9.12
CA ALA A 623 2.34 4.60 -8.06
C ALA A 623 2.34 3.12 -8.47
N GLY A 624 3.40 2.68 -9.16
CA GLY A 624 3.59 1.29 -9.56
C GLY A 624 2.78 0.83 -10.79
N ARG A 625 2.03 1.75 -11.43
CA ARG A 625 1.40 1.49 -12.71
C ARG A 625 2.17 2.13 -13.84
N VAL A 626 2.33 1.38 -14.91
CA VAL A 626 2.90 1.88 -16.15
C VAL A 626 1.80 1.97 -17.21
N THR A 627 1.62 3.15 -17.78
CA THR A 627 0.77 3.33 -18.95
C THR A 627 1.65 3.33 -20.18
N LEU A 628 1.40 2.42 -21.10
CA LEU A 628 2.08 2.28 -22.38
C LEU A 628 1.22 2.77 -23.54
N GLY A 629 1.78 2.80 -24.73
CA GLY A 629 1.04 3.00 -25.97
C GLY A 629 0.31 1.72 -26.39
N GLU A 630 -0.76 1.87 -27.16
CA GLU A 630 -1.52 0.74 -27.68
C GLU A 630 -0.90 0.22 -29.01
N LEU A 631 -0.71 -1.08 -29.13
CA LEU A 631 -0.40 -1.76 -30.39
C LEU A 631 -1.65 -2.44 -30.91
N VAL A 632 -1.95 -2.26 -32.20
CA VAL A 632 -3.07 -2.91 -32.87
C VAL A 632 -2.52 -3.76 -34.02
N LEU A 633 -2.71 -5.09 -33.96
CA LEU A 633 -2.34 -6.01 -35.04
C LEU A 633 -3.32 -5.84 -36.23
N GLU A 634 -2.81 -5.41 -37.40
CA GLU A 634 -3.61 -5.25 -38.61
C GLU A 634 -3.63 -6.50 -39.50
#